data_f12a4b2152679a5b1b07714be7d43ea7
#
_entry.id   f12a4b2152679a5b1b07714be7d43ea7
#
_cell.length_a   1.000
_cell.length_b   1.000
_cell.length_c   1.000
_cell.angle_alpha   90.00
_cell.angle_beta   90.00
_cell.angle_gamma   90.00
#
_symmetry.space_group_name_H-M   'P 1'
#
loop_
_entity.id
_entity.type
_entity.pdbx_description
1 polymer ?
#
loop_
_entity_poly.entity_id
_entity_poly.type
_entity_poly.pdbx_seq_one_letter_code
_entity_poly.pdbx_strand_id
1 'polypeptide(L)'
;MDRRSLLMSPALLAAPAYAQGARARTLRFMPQAGLSALDPIFNPTTIVTTHGFCVFDTLYGADRALRPHPQMAAGHEVSADALTWRITLREGLRFHDGDPVRARDCVASIRRWAVRDGFGQVLMQATAELSAADDRTIVFRLRRPFPALLDALAKPGSSPCFMMPERLASQPADRPITEAVGSGPWKFLPGEFVPGASAAYLRNERYIPRDEPAEAAAGGKRVHFDRLELTWIPDGGTAAAALRTGEIDWIEYPLPDLVPVLDRDRNTKTQIYDPNGFLGFLRFNCLYPPFNDVRLRRAIRDVIVQPDFMQAVALPQDWQECHAMFPCGLPNVVESTPATRGVAAMDRARAALREAGYRGEPIVHINPSDFPAVTQQGRLTVDLMRRLGVNMEVVESDWATIIARRANRAPPAQGGWNLHNTNGPAATIANPAVSWAIRMHGAAAWPGWPEDAGVEEQVAAWVQAPDVAAQEAAMKKLQELLWEAVPIAPTGLFRLRTAFRADLTGVLQAPNPMLWNLRRS
;
A
#
# COMPACT_ATOMS: atom_id res chain seq x y z
N MET A 1 -73.96 24.33 -16.59
CA MET A 1 -72.69 24.62 -17.22
C MET A 1 -71.73 25.03 -16.12
N ASP A 2 -71.01 24.03 -15.52
CA ASP A 2 -70.07 24.23 -14.41
C ASP A 2 -68.65 24.22 -14.92
N ARG A 3 -67.93 25.31 -14.75
CA ARG A 3 -66.49 25.45 -15.00
C ARG A 3 -65.75 25.04 -13.72
N ARG A 4 -65.19 23.80 -13.67
CA ARG A 4 -64.23 23.38 -12.66
C ARG A 4 -62.84 23.89 -13.06
N SER A 5 -62.35 24.86 -12.33
CA SER A 5 -60.97 25.34 -12.39
C SER A 5 -60.02 24.29 -11.78
N LEU A 6 -59.14 23.71 -12.58
CA LEU A 6 -58.01 22.90 -12.08
C LEU A 6 -56.94 23.85 -11.53
N LEU A 7 -56.82 23.89 -10.21
CA LEU A 7 -55.67 24.47 -9.54
C LEU A 7 -54.53 23.46 -9.64
N MET A 8 -53.57 23.69 -10.56
CA MET A 8 -52.30 22.97 -10.58
C MET A 8 -51.44 23.48 -9.41
N SER A 9 -51.13 22.60 -8.48
CA SER A 9 -50.19 22.88 -7.37
C SER A 9 -48.76 23.00 -7.87
N PRO A 10 -47.96 24.01 -7.42
CA PRO A 10 -46.58 24.21 -7.86
C PRO A 10 -45.56 23.30 -7.15
N ALA A 11 -45.97 22.17 -6.57
CA ALA A 11 -45.11 21.31 -5.77
C ALA A 11 -44.16 20.38 -6.58
N LEU A 12 -44.31 20.31 -7.92
CA LEU A 12 -43.54 19.36 -8.77
C LEU A 12 -42.20 19.89 -9.31
N LEU A 13 -41.85 21.16 -9.11
CA LEU A 13 -40.59 21.75 -9.64
C LEU A 13 -39.46 21.86 -8.61
N ALA A 14 -39.70 21.59 -7.33
CA ALA A 14 -38.68 21.69 -6.28
C ALA A 14 -37.82 20.42 -6.11
N ALA A 15 -38.31 19.25 -6.53
CA ALA A 15 -37.61 17.98 -6.36
C ALA A 15 -36.25 17.87 -7.08
N PRO A 16 -36.08 18.33 -8.34
CA PRO A 16 -34.78 18.24 -9.00
C PRO A 16 -33.70 19.18 -8.41
N ALA A 17 -34.06 20.34 -7.90
CA ALA A 17 -33.12 21.30 -7.31
C ALA A 17 -32.58 20.83 -5.95
N TYR A 18 -33.42 20.18 -5.13
CA TYR A 18 -33.02 19.60 -3.84
C TYR A 18 -32.07 18.39 -4.04
N ALA A 19 -32.38 17.54 -5.02
CA ALA A 19 -31.54 16.41 -5.38
C ALA A 19 -30.18 16.83 -5.96
N GLN A 20 -30.14 17.91 -6.77
CA GLN A 20 -28.91 18.49 -7.29
C GLN A 20 -28.04 19.13 -6.18
N GLY A 21 -28.65 19.83 -5.23
CA GLY A 21 -27.94 20.42 -4.09
C GLY A 21 -27.30 19.36 -3.17
N ALA A 22 -28.03 18.30 -2.85
CA ALA A 22 -27.53 17.17 -2.05
C ALA A 22 -26.40 16.43 -2.79
N ARG A 23 -26.53 16.25 -4.11
CA ARG A 23 -25.50 15.61 -4.97
C ARG A 23 -24.21 16.43 -5.03
N ALA A 24 -24.29 17.74 -5.10
CA ALA A 24 -23.12 18.63 -5.11
C ALA A 24 -22.30 18.57 -3.82
N ARG A 25 -22.91 18.18 -2.70
CA ARG A 25 -22.29 18.10 -1.36
C ARG A 25 -21.84 16.68 -0.97
N THR A 26 -22.07 15.68 -1.82
CA THR A 26 -21.66 14.27 -1.61
C THR A 26 -20.53 13.90 -2.54
N LEU A 27 -19.47 13.31 -1.98
CA LEU A 27 -18.39 12.65 -2.74
C LEU A 27 -18.71 11.14 -2.81
N ARG A 28 -18.76 10.61 -4.03
CA ARG A 28 -19.00 9.17 -4.28
C ARG A 28 -17.73 8.54 -4.82
N PHE A 29 -17.15 7.69 -4.01
CA PHE A 29 -15.89 7.02 -4.29
C PHE A 29 -16.12 5.52 -4.50
N MET A 30 -15.60 5.01 -5.60
CA MET A 30 -15.54 3.58 -5.88
C MET A 30 -14.14 3.06 -5.55
N PRO A 31 -13.96 2.32 -4.45
CA PRO A 31 -12.69 1.70 -4.07
C PRO A 31 -12.38 0.47 -4.94
N GLN A 32 -11.15 -0.03 -4.84
CA GLN A 32 -10.71 -1.26 -5.51
C GLN A 32 -11.43 -2.53 -5.02
N ALA A 33 -11.97 -2.50 -3.82
CA ALA A 33 -12.69 -3.61 -3.18
C ALA A 33 -13.73 -3.08 -2.19
N GLY A 34 -14.74 -3.88 -1.87
CA GLY A 34 -15.73 -3.54 -0.86
C GLY A 34 -15.15 -3.55 0.56
N LEU A 35 -15.48 -2.55 1.37
CA LEU A 35 -15.11 -2.50 2.78
C LEU A 35 -15.82 -3.61 3.56
N SER A 36 -15.05 -4.53 4.16
CA SER A 36 -15.59 -5.68 4.91
C SER A 36 -15.21 -5.71 6.39
N ALA A 37 -14.25 -4.86 6.80
CA ALA A 37 -13.74 -4.76 8.17
C ALA A 37 -13.50 -3.30 8.54
N LEU A 38 -13.53 -2.99 9.85
CA LEU A 38 -13.39 -1.62 10.36
C LEU A 38 -12.08 -1.37 11.14
N ASP A 39 -11.31 -2.41 11.41
CA ASP A 39 -10.04 -2.31 12.15
C ASP A 39 -8.84 -2.32 11.19
N PRO A 40 -8.21 -1.15 10.94
CA PRO A 40 -7.09 -1.05 10.02
C PRO A 40 -5.76 -1.60 10.58
N ILE A 41 -5.71 -1.89 11.87
CA ILE A 41 -4.55 -2.54 12.51
C ILE A 41 -4.68 -4.07 12.39
N PHE A 42 -5.88 -4.60 12.56
CA PHE A 42 -6.14 -6.03 12.46
C PHE A 42 -6.17 -6.52 11.01
N ASN A 43 -6.81 -5.77 10.10
CA ASN A 43 -6.91 -6.06 8.67
C ASN A 43 -6.27 -4.92 7.84
N PRO A 44 -5.00 -5.05 7.43
CA PRO A 44 -4.26 -3.99 6.73
C PRO A 44 -4.48 -3.97 5.21
N THR A 45 -5.62 -4.43 4.71
CA THR A 45 -5.95 -4.30 3.28
C THR A 45 -6.15 -2.84 2.89
N THR A 46 -5.88 -2.49 1.64
CA THR A 46 -5.91 -1.09 1.17
C THR A 46 -7.22 -0.39 1.47
N ILE A 47 -8.37 -1.04 1.22
CA ILE A 47 -9.68 -0.43 1.50
C ILE A 47 -9.91 -0.17 3.00
N VAL A 48 -9.43 -1.06 3.88
CA VAL A 48 -9.54 -0.87 5.34
C VAL A 48 -8.54 0.21 5.80
N THR A 49 -7.37 0.32 5.17
CA THR A 49 -6.44 1.44 5.38
C THR A 49 -7.05 2.77 4.93
N THR A 50 -7.75 2.81 3.79
CA THR A 50 -8.50 3.98 3.32
C THR A 50 -9.59 4.40 4.32
N HIS A 51 -10.37 3.43 4.83
CA HIS A 51 -11.30 3.66 5.93
C HIS A 51 -10.58 4.21 7.17
N GLY A 52 -9.42 3.63 7.49
CA GLY A 52 -8.57 4.10 8.59
C GLY A 52 -8.19 5.57 8.48
N PHE A 53 -7.75 6.02 7.31
CA PHE A 53 -7.43 7.43 7.04
C PHE A 53 -8.66 8.36 7.07
N CYS A 54 -9.86 7.86 6.82
CA CYS A 54 -11.09 8.62 6.99
C CYS A 54 -11.41 8.86 8.47
N VAL A 55 -11.35 7.79 9.26
CA VAL A 55 -11.90 7.75 10.63
C VAL A 55 -10.86 8.09 11.69
N PHE A 56 -9.64 7.60 11.53
CA PHE A 56 -8.54 7.79 12.48
C PHE A 56 -7.55 8.82 11.95
N ASP A 57 -6.69 9.32 12.85
CA ASP A 57 -5.57 10.17 12.45
C ASP A 57 -4.26 9.54 12.93
N THR A 58 -3.12 10.11 12.52
CA THR A 58 -1.78 9.62 12.84
C THR A 58 -0.97 10.72 13.52
N LEU A 59 0.04 10.36 14.33
CA LEU A 59 0.94 11.35 14.94
C LEU A 59 1.76 12.09 13.88
N TYR A 60 2.23 11.36 12.89
CA TYR A 60 2.96 11.86 11.72
C TYR A 60 2.31 11.34 10.45
N GLY A 61 2.39 12.09 9.37
CA GLY A 61 1.97 11.70 8.03
C GLY A 61 3.14 11.77 7.06
N ALA A 62 3.20 10.86 6.09
CA ALA A 62 4.23 10.89 5.07
C ALA A 62 3.81 11.76 3.87
N ASP A 63 4.76 12.52 3.30
CA ASP A 63 4.62 13.19 2.01
C ASP A 63 4.79 12.20 0.83
N ARG A 64 4.73 12.69 -0.41
CA ARG A 64 4.91 11.84 -1.61
C ARG A 64 6.29 11.18 -1.72
N ALA A 65 7.31 11.79 -1.12
CA ALA A 65 8.65 11.22 -1.04
C ALA A 65 8.83 10.29 0.16
N LEU A 66 7.74 9.91 0.84
CA LEU A 66 7.68 9.07 2.03
C LEU A 66 8.40 9.68 3.25
N ARG A 67 8.63 11.00 3.28
CA ARG A 67 9.26 11.69 4.42
C ARG A 67 8.23 12.00 5.48
N PRO A 68 8.54 11.79 6.77
CA PRO A 68 7.62 12.05 7.88
C PRO A 68 7.45 13.54 8.16
N HIS A 69 6.20 13.97 8.34
CA HIS A 69 5.80 15.31 8.78
C HIS A 69 4.85 15.23 9.96
N PRO A 70 4.91 16.17 10.93
CA PRO A 70 3.96 16.22 12.03
C PRO A 70 2.51 16.27 11.53
N GLN A 71 1.59 15.50 12.16
CA GLN A 71 0.16 15.51 11.86
C GLN A 71 -0.67 15.82 13.12
N MET A 72 -0.93 14.86 14.01
CA MET A 72 -1.48 15.14 15.34
C MET A 72 -0.43 15.72 16.28
N ALA A 73 0.85 15.39 16.05
CA ALA A 73 1.96 16.01 16.78
C ALA A 73 2.10 17.50 16.43
N ALA A 74 2.33 18.33 17.45
CA ALA A 74 2.80 19.71 17.28
C ALA A 74 4.27 19.73 16.85
N GLY A 75 5.06 18.79 17.40
CA GLY A 75 6.47 18.59 17.14
C GLY A 75 7.05 17.53 18.05
N HIS A 76 8.37 17.43 18.06
CA HIS A 76 9.11 16.54 18.95
C HIS A 76 10.45 17.16 19.36
N GLU A 77 10.98 16.67 20.48
CA GLU A 77 12.31 16.96 20.99
C GLU A 77 13.07 15.65 21.14
N VAL A 78 14.38 15.68 20.86
CA VAL A 78 15.25 14.51 20.97
C VAL A 78 16.43 14.89 21.86
N SER A 79 16.75 14.04 22.84
CA SER A 79 17.93 14.25 23.69
C SER A 79 19.24 14.12 22.88
N ALA A 80 20.31 14.72 23.40
CA ALA A 80 21.62 14.74 22.71
C ALA A 80 22.19 13.34 22.44
N ASP A 81 21.84 12.34 23.26
CA ASP A 81 22.22 10.93 23.08
C ASP A 81 21.27 10.15 22.16
N ALA A 82 20.25 10.83 21.61
CA ALA A 82 19.18 10.26 20.78
C ALA A 82 18.37 9.12 21.47
N LEU A 83 18.43 9.01 22.79
CA LEU A 83 17.74 7.96 23.56
C LEU A 83 16.37 8.37 24.10
N THR A 84 16.09 9.68 24.19
CA THR A 84 14.79 10.16 24.69
C THR A 84 14.11 11.02 23.62
N TRP A 85 12.91 10.61 23.22
CA TRP A 85 12.05 11.37 22.32
C TRP A 85 10.81 11.83 23.06
N ARG A 86 10.48 13.10 22.95
CA ARG A 86 9.28 13.72 23.53
C ARG A 86 8.42 14.26 22.40
N ILE A 87 7.26 13.65 22.15
CA ILE A 87 6.32 14.05 21.10
C ILE A 87 5.15 14.76 21.75
N THR A 88 4.91 16.03 21.38
CA THR A 88 3.84 16.85 21.94
C THR A 88 2.65 16.90 21.00
N LEU A 89 1.44 16.62 21.48
CA LEU A 89 0.19 16.72 20.71
C LEU A 89 -0.20 18.18 20.47
N ARG A 90 -0.82 18.46 19.31
CA ARG A 90 -1.49 19.74 19.06
C ARG A 90 -2.64 19.96 20.04
N GLU A 91 -3.03 21.20 20.25
CA GLU A 91 -4.17 21.55 21.08
C GLU A 91 -5.51 21.30 20.37
N GLY A 92 -6.54 21.07 21.16
CA GLY A 92 -7.92 20.99 20.70
C GLY A 92 -8.31 19.68 19.99
N LEU A 93 -7.43 18.70 19.88
CA LEU A 93 -7.74 17.42 19.25
C LEU A 93 -8.84 16.68 19.99
N ARG A 94 -9.87 16.20 19.26
CA ARG A 94 -10.99 15.46 19.83
C ARG A 94 -11.33 14.23 18.98
N PHE A 95 -11.79 13.20 19.66
CA PHE A 95 -12.43 12.05 19.02
C PHE A 95 -13.85 12.39 18.54
N HIS A 96 -14.41 11.53 17.68
CA HIS A 96 -15.74 11.70 17.09
C HIS A 96 -16.87 11.73 18.12
N ASP A 97 -16.72 11.07 19.28
CA ASP A 97 -17.63 11.09 20.41
C ASP A 97 -17.53 12.39 21.24
N GLY A 98 -16.51 13.19 21.01
CA GLY A 98 -16.30 14.49 21.64
C GLY A 98 -15.24 14.49 22.73
N ASP A 99 -14.75 13.32 23.16
CA ASP A 99 -13.69 13.21 24.14
C ASP A 99 -12.37 13.81 23.63
N PRO A 100 -11.55 14.45 24.49
CA PRO A 100 -10.24 14.96 24.09
C PRO A 100 -9.30 13.80 23.79
N VAL A 101 -8.48 13.96 22.74
CA VAL A 101 -7.36 13.06 22.46
C VAL A 101 -6.24 13.36 23.46
N ARG A 102 -5.74 12.34 24.14
CA ARG A 102 -4.67 12.43 25.11
C ARG A 102 -3.47 11.56 24.75
N ALA A 103 -2.31 11.88 25.30
CA ALA A 103 -1.09 11.11 25.09
C ALA A 103 -1.25 9.61 25.47
N ARG A 104 -2.06 9.29 26.49
CA ARG A 104 -2.35 7.88 26.86
C ARG A 104 -3.07 7.11 25.76
N ASP A 105 -3.97 7.76 25.01
CA ASP A 105 -4.66 7.16 23.87
C ASP A 105 -3.65 6.79 22.79
N CYS A 106 -2.70 7.69 22.52
CA CYS A 106 -1.64 7.47 21.54
C CYS A 106 -0.67 6.35 22.01
N VAL A 107 -0.30 6.32 23.29
CA VAL A 107 0.54 5.26 23.86
C VAL A 107 -0.12 3.89 23.71
N ALA A 108 -1.41 3.78 24.04
CA ALA A 108 -2.18 2.54 23.88
C ALA A 108 -2.25 2.12 22.38
N SER A 109 -2.50 3.09 21.50
CA SER A 109 -2.59 2.87 20.04
C SER A 109 -1.27 2.38 19.45
N ILE A 110 -0.14 3.00 19.81
CA ILE A 110 1.20 2.58 19.36
C ILE A 110 1.49 1.16 19.86
N ARG A 111 1.16 0.83 21.09
CA ARG A 111 1.35 -0.53 21.64
C ARG A 111 0.52 -1.56 20.88
N ARG A 112 -0.78 -1.29 20.61
CA ARG A 112 -1.65 -2.17 19.84
C ARG A 112 -1.12 -2.38 18.42
N TRP A 113 -0.76 -1.28 17.74
CA TRP A 113 -0.20 -1.32 16.40
C TRP A 113 1.09 -2.15 16.35
N ALA A 114 2.00 -1.95 17.29
CA ALA A 114 3.28 -2.63 17.34
C ALA A 114 3.19 -4.15 17.59
N VAL A 115 2.08 -4.66 18.10
CA VAL A 115 1.86 -6.12 18.16
C VAL A 115 1.70 -6.73 16.77
N ARG A 116 1.10 -6.00 15.84
CA ARG A 116 0.71 -6.50 14.51
C ARG A 116 1.68 -6.07 13.40
N ASP A 117 2.25 -4.89 13.50
CA ASP A 117 3.07 -4.29 12.45
C ASP A 117 4.56 -4.58 12.66
N GLY A 118 5.24 -5.06 11.62
CA GLY A 118 6.66 -5.41 11.71
C GLY A 118 7.57 -4.21 12.03
N PHE A 119 7.25 -3.00 11.53
CA PHE A 119 8.04 -1.81 11.87
C PHE A 119 7.77 -1.36 13.30
N GLY A 120 6.52 -1.49 13.75
CA GLY A 120 6.16 -1.30 15.16
C GLY A 120 6.90 -2.25 16.09
N GLN A 121 7.03 -3.52 15.71
CA GLN A 121 7.83 -4.51 16.47
C GLN A 121 9.30 -4.10 16.56
N VAL A 122 9.91 -3.67 15.45
CA VAL A 122 11.30 -3.20 15.43
C VAL A 122 11.48 -1.96 16.31
N LEU A 123 10.56 -0.99 16.24
CA LEU A 123 10.54 0.18 17.11
C LEU A 123 10.45 -0.22 18.60
N MET A 124 9.53 -1.11 18.96
CA MET A 124 9.35 -1.52 20.36
C MET A 124 10.51 -2.36 20.89
N GLN A 125 11.23 -3.11 20.06
CA GLN A 125 12.50 -3.76 20.44
C GLN A 125 13.58 -2.72 20.82
N ALA A 126 13.62 -1.58 20.12
CA ALA A 126 14.53 -0.48 20.45
C ALA A 126 14.06 0.33 21.66
N THR A 127 12.80 0.20 22.08
CA THR A 127 12.17 1.01 23.14
C THR A 127 12.31 0.32 24.50
N ALA A 128 12.86 1.03 25.48
CA ALA A 128 12.88 0.60 26.89
C ALA A 128 11.55 0.93 27.57
N GLU A 129 11.01 2.14 27.31
CA GLU A 129 9.77 2.63 27.88
C GLU A 129 9.02 3.48 26.88
N LEU A 130 7.71 3.28 26.79
CA LEU A 130 6.77 4.17 26.09
C LEU A 130 5.70 4.59 27.10
N SER A 131 5.61 5.89 27.39
CA SER A 131 4.71 6.42 28.41
C SER A 131 4.11 7.77 28.02
N ALA A 132 3.05 8.17 28.71
CA ALA A 132 2.50 9.52 28.68
C ALA A 132 3.02 10.29 29.90
N ALA A 133 3.79 11.35 29.67
CA ALA A 133 4.31 12.20 30.77
C ALA A 133 3.21 13.11 31.34
N ASP A 134 2.29 13.53 30.48
CA ASP A 134 1.10 14.33 30.79
C ASP A 134 0.03 14.06 29.70
N ASP A 135 -1.07 14.82 29.70
CA ASP A 135 -2.17 14.64 28.73
C ASP A 135 -1.76 14.88 27.27
N ARG A 136 -0.63 15.56 27.01
CA ARG A 136 -0.20 15.93 25.66
C ARG A 136 1.18 15.40 25.25
N THR A 137 1.96 14.88 26.17
CA THR A 137 3.36 14.50 25.93
C THR A 137 3.55 13.00 25.97
N ILE A 138 3.89 12.42 24.81
CA ILE A 138 4.29 11.03 24.64
C ILE A 138 5.81 10.95 24.76
N VAL A 139 6.32 10.01 25.55
CA VAL A 139 7.76 9.81 25.77
C VAL A 139 8.17 8.41 25.34
N PHE A 140 9.15 8.35 24.47
CA PHE A 140 9.93 7.15 24.20
C PHE A 140 11.28 7.27 24.91
N ARG A 141 11.63 6.27 25.70
CA ARG A 141 12.99 6.02 26.19
C ARG A 141 13.53 4.81 25.46
N LEU A 142 14.57 5.01 24.68
CA LEU A 142 15.13 3.96 23.83
C LEU A 142 16.30 3.26 24.51
N ARG A 143 16.51 1.99 24.21
CA ARG A 143 17.67 1.18 24.62
C ARG A 143 18.93 1.53 23.79
N ARG A 144 18.70 2.03 22.59
CA ARG A 144 19.70 2.45 21.59
C ARG A 144 19.08 3.48 20.66
N PRO A 145 19.86 4.34 20.01
CA PRO A 145 19.34 5.24 18.99
C PRO A 145 18.52 4.50 17.93
N PHE A 146 17.45 5.14 17.49
CA PHE A 146 16.58 4.61 16.42
C PHE A 146 16.13 5.77 15.50
N PRO A 147 16.95 6.17 14.52
CA PRO A 147 16.68 7.32 13.64
C PRO A 147 15.36 7.18 12.87
N ALA A 148 14.94 5.96 12.54
CA ALA A 148 13.71 5.66 11.81
C ALA A 148 12.42 5.73 12.65
N LEU A 149 12.43 6.32 13.86
CA LEU A 149 11.24 6.40 14.74
C LEU A 149 10.10 7.14 14.06
N LEU A 150 10.37 8.27 13.42
CA LEU A 150 9.34 9.04 12.74
C LEU A 150 8.84 8.34 11.47
N ASP A 151 9.70 7.66 10.74
CA ASP A 151 9.31 6.84 9.58
C ASP A 151 8.35 5.73 9.99
N ALA A 152 8.59 5.11 11.15
CA ALA A 152 7.70 4.09 11.69
C ALA A 152 6.30 4.66 12.02
N LEU A 153 6.24 5.83 12.67
CA LEU A 153 4.99 6.47 13.06
C LEU A 153 4.25 7.15 11.88
N ALA A 154 4.95 7.49 10.80
CA ALA A 154 4.40 8.14 9.61
C ALA A 154 4.08 7.16 8.47
N LYS A 155 4.42 5.88 8.60
CA LYS A 155 4.29 4.88 7.54
C LYS A 155 2.93 4.94 6.84
N PRO A 156 2.85 5.22 5.52
CA PRO A 156 1.58 5.40 4.82
C PRO A 156 1.04 4.11 4.20
N GLY A 157 1.85 3.08 4.11
CA GLY A 157 1.51 1.80 3.44
C GLY A 157 0.61 0.91 4.30
N SER A 158 0.80 -0.40 4.20
CA SER A 158 0.04 -1.37 4.99
C SER A 158 0.16 -1.09 6.49
N SER A 159 -0.98 -1.03 7.18
CA SER A 159 -1.09 -0.81 8.64
C SER A 159 -0.38 0.47 9.15
N PRO A 160 -0.82 1.69 8.80
CA PRO A 160 -0.35 2.91 9.43
C PRO A 160 -0.62 2.91 10.93
N CYS A 161 0.18 3.68 11.68
CA CYS A 161 0.04 3.80 13.12
C CYS A 161 -1.12 4.75 13.48
N PHE A 162 -2.36 4.27 13.33
CA PHE A 162 -3.56 5.03 13.63
C PHE A 162 -3.80 5.20 15.12
N MET A 163 -4.21 6.43 15.54
CA MET A 163 -4.54 6.76 16.92
C MET A 163 -6.02 6.53 17.20
N MET A 164 -6.30 5.78 18.25
CA MET A 164 -7.64 5.37 18.70
C MET A 164 -7.87 5.79 20.14
N PRO A 165 -9.12 5.95 20.61
CA PRO A 165 -9.40 6.05 22.04
C PRO A 165 -8.78 4.88 22.80
N GLU A 166 -8.23 5.12 23.99
CA GLU A 166 -7.57 4.09 24.83
C GLU A 166 -8.47 2.86 25.04
N ARG A 167 -9.79 3.07 25.22
CA ARG A 167 -10.78 1.98 25.38
C ARG A 167 -10.83 1.01 24.19
N LEU A 168 -10.54 1.47 22.96
CA LEU A 168 -10.44 0.64 21.77
C LEU A 168 -9.02 0.09 21.61
N ALA A 169 -8.02 0.94 21.78
CA ALA A 169 -6.61 0.58 21.62
C ALA A 169 -6.13 -0.46 22.63
N SER A 170 -6.73 -0.50 23.83
CA SER A 170 -6.40 -1.46 24.89
C SER A 170 -7.06 -2.84 24.71
N GLN A 171 -7.94 -3.01 23.72
CA GLN A 171 -8.47 -4.33 23.39
C GLN A 171 -7.36 -5.24 22.85
N PRO A 172 -7.45 -6.57 23.04
CA PRO A 172 -6.46 -7.50 22.50
C PRO A 172 -6.23 -7.31 21.01
N ALA A 173 -4.97 -7.23 20.59
CA ALA A 173 -4.63 -6.97 19.18
C ALA A 173 -4.88 -8.16 18.23
N ASP A 174 -5.18 -9.34 18.77
CA ASP A 174 -5.61 -10.54 18.05
C ASP A 174 -7.13 -10.56 17.78
N ARG A 175 -7.86 -9.55 18.24
CA ARG A 175 -9.28 -9.37 17.97
C ARG A 175 -9.53 -8.02 17.29
N PRO A 176 -10.37 -7.99 16.23
CA PRO A 176 -10.72 -6.74 15.57
C PRO A 176 -11.61 -5.88 16.48
N ILE A 177 -11.40 -4.55 16.43
CA ILE A 177 -12.40 -3.62 16.94
C ILE A 177 -13.61 -3.60 16.00
N THR A 178 -14.81 -3.40 16.59
CA THR A 178 -16.06 -3.31 15.83
C THR A 178 -16.65 -1.90 15.80
N GLU A 179 -16.04 -0.98 16.53
CA GLU A 179 -16.46 0.43 16.64
C GLU A 179 -15.44 1.33 15.91
N ALA A 180 -15.91 2.14 14.98
CA ALA A 180 -15.10 3.06 14.19
C ALA A 180 -15.21 4.49 14.76
N VAL A 181 -14.64 4.72 15.94
CA VAL A 181 -14.50 6.03 16.58
C VAL A 181 -13.03 6.44 16.57
N GLY A 182 -12.72 7.50 15.84
CA GLY A 182 -11.40 8.07 15.72
C GLY A 182 -11.43 9.59 15.86
N SER A 183 -10.32 10.25 15.48
CA SER A 183 -10.17 11.71 15.45
C SER A 183 -9.97 12.26 14.03
N GLY A 184 -10.23 11.45 13.01
CA GLY A 184 -10.04 11.79 11.61
C GLY A 184 -11.07 12.76 11.02
N PRO A 185 -10.87 13.16 9.75
CA PRO A 185 -11.70 14.18 9.10
C PRO A 185 -13.12 13.70 8.75
N TRP A 186 -13.40 12.39 8.79
CA TRP A 186 -14.68 11.81 8.47
C TRP A 186 -15.22 10.96 9.62
N LYS A 187 -16.53 11.05 9.89
CA LYS A 187 -17.26 10.23 10.87
C LYS A 187 -17.98 9.10 10.16
N PHE A 188 -17.70 7.87 10.50
CA PHE A 188 -18.36 6.69 9.99
C PHE A 188 -19.81 6.60 10.43
N LEU A 189 -20.70 6.12 9.54
CA LEU A 189 -22.12 5.90 9.78
C LEU A 189 -22.43 4.40 9.87
N PRO A 190 -22.46 3.81 11.08
CA PRO A 190 -22.67 2.36 11.23
C PRO A 190 -24.01 1.87 10.65
N GLY A 191 -25.06 2.71 10.71
CA GLY A 191 -26.40 2.36 10.20
C GLY A 191 -26.50 2.29 8.67
N GLU A 192 -25.47 2.75 7.95
CA GLU A 192 -25.40 2.73 6.49
C GLU A 192 -24.25 1.86 5.97
N PHE A 193 -23.74 0.97 6.80
CA PHE A 193 -22.65 0.06 6.44
C PHE A 193 -23.20 -1.28 5.99
N VAL A 194 -22.90 -1.65 4.75
CA VAL A 194 -23.16 -2.98 4.19
C VAL A 194 -21.81 -3.62 3.88
N PRO A 195 -21.32 -4.56 4.70
CA PRO A 195 -20.00 -5.17 4.54
C PRO A 195 -19.79 -5.71 3.12
N GLY A 196 -18.66 -5.33 2.51
CA GLY A 196 -18.31 -5.74 1.15
C GLY A 196 -19.03 -4.98 0.02
N ALA A 197 -19.99 -4.11 0.31
CA ALA A 197 -20.77 -3.39 -0.70
C ALA A 197 -20.67 -1.86 -0.56
N SER A 198 -21.04 -1.30 0.59
CA SER A 198 -21.08 0.15 0.77
C SER A 198 -20.77 0.61 2.19
N ALA A 199 -20.28 1.84 2.30
CA ALA A 199 -20.08 2.54 3.57
C ALA A 199 -20.32 4.05 3.38
N ALA A 200 -20.81 4.72 4.42
CA ALA A 200 -21.05 6.15 4.37
C ALA A 200 -20.40 6.86 5.57
N TYR A 201 -20.08 8.13 5.34
CA TYR A 201 -19.43 8.99 6.32
C TYR A 201 -19.99 10.41 6.24
N LEU A 202 -19.98 11.11 7.37
CA LEU A 202 -20.22 12.55 7.44
C LEU A 202 -18.92 13.29 7.75
N ARG A 203 -18.80 14.54 7.27
CA ARG A 203 -17.71 15.41 7.62
C ARG A 203 -17.62 15.58 9.14
N ASN A 204 -16.41 15.51 9.67
CA ASN A 204 -16.17 15.84 11.07
C ASN A 204 -16.01 17.36 11.21
N GLU A 205 -17.08 18.05 11.59
CA GLU A 205 -17.09 19.52 11.75
C GLU A 205 -16.14 20.01 12.86
N ARG A 206 -15.68 19.13 13.75
CA ARG A 206 -14.75 19.45 14.83
C ARG A 206 -13.29 19.12 14.48
N TYR A 207 -13.05 18.59 13.28
CA TYR A 207 -11.69 18.29 12.84
C TYR A 207 -10.89 19.58 12.67
N ILE A 208 -9.69 19.63 13.26
CA ILE A 208 -8.79 20.78 13.15
C ILE A 208 -7.68 20.41 12.14
N PRO A 209 -7.80 20.79 10.87
CA PRO A 209 -6.75 20.53 9.89
C PRO A 209 -5.49 21.34 10.22
N ARG A 210 -4.34 20.89 9.71
CA ARG A 210 -3.12 21.70 9.72
C ARG A 210 -3.23 22.84 8.70
N ASP A 211 -2.38 23.86 8.87
CA ASP A 211 -2.35 25.01 7.96
C ASP A 211 -1.52 24.75 6.71
N GLU A 212 -0.55 23.84 6.79
CA GLU A 212 0.30 23.46 5.67
C GLU A 212 -0.53 22.85 4.53
N PRO A 213 -0.13 23.03 3.26
CA PRO A 213 -0.79 22.39 2.13
C PRO A 213 -0.87 20.86 2.30
N ALA A 214 -1.98 20.27 1.86
CA ALA A 214 -2.14 18.83 1.86
C ALA A 214 -1.18 18.17 0.85
N GLU A 215 -0.40 17.20 1.30
CA GLU A 215 0.48 16.39 0.45
C GLU A 215 0.48 14.94 0.92
N ALA A 216 -0.12 14.05 0.12
CA ALA A 216 -0.35 12.65 0.49
C ALA A 216 -1.02 12.55 1.88
N ALA A 217 -0.40 11.88 2.88
CA ALA A 217 -0.91 11.76 4.24
C ALA A 217 -0.51 12.93 5.15
N ALA A 218 0.32 13.87 4.67
CA ALA A 218 0.80 15.02 5.42
C ALA A 218 -0.02 16.29 5.15
N GLY A 219 0.14 17.31 6.02
CA GLY A 219 -0.46 18.63 5.87
C GLY A 219 -1.95 18.71 6.20
N GLY A 220 -2.62 19.71 5.66
CA GLY A 220 -4.00 20.05 6.01
C GLY A 220 -5.03 19.12 5.38
N LYS A 221 -5.60 18.20 6.14
CA LYS A 221 -6.69 17.29 5.72
C LYS A 221 -8.04 18.05 5.72
N ARG A 222 -8.25 18.91 4.71
CA ARG A 222 -9.46 19.74 4.62
C ARG A 222 -10.55 19.01 3.82
N VAL A 223 -11.71 18.82 4.43
CA VAL A 223 -12.88 18.19 3.81
C VAL A 223 -13.84 19.29 3.34
N HIS A 224 -14.20 19.28 2.04
CA HIS A 224 -15.12 20.25 1.44
C HIS A 224 -16.48 19.66 1.08
N PHE A 225 -16.65 18.35 1.18
CA PHE A 225 -17.92 17.66 1.03
C PHE A 225 -18.54 17.41 2.41
N ASP A 226 -19.88 17.35 2.50
CA ASP A 226 -20.56 17.07 3.75
C ASP A 226 -20.66 15.57 4.01
N ARG A 227 -20.71 14.80 2.92
CA ARG A 227 -20.92 13.36 2.93
C ARG A 227 -19.95 12.67 1.98
N LEU A 228 -19.47 11.50 2.38
CA LEU A 228 -18.69 10.57 1.59
C LEU A 228 -19.45 9.24 1.51
N GLU A 229 -19.56 8.70 0.32
CA GLU A 229 -20.12 7.38 0.06
C GLU A 229 -19.08 6.52 -0.64
N LEU A 230 -18.78 5.36 -0.08
CA LEU A 230 -18.00 4.30 -0.71
C LEU A 230 -18.98 3.27 -1.26
N THR A 231 -18.90 2.99 -2.56
CA THR A 231 -19.72 1.97 -3.22
C THR A 231 -18.84 1.13 -4.12
N TRP A 232 -18.78 -0.16 -3.86
CA TRP A 232 -18.01 -1.08 -4.70
C TRP A 232 -18.87 -1.60 -5.84
N ILE A 233 -18.38 -1.47 -7.07
CA ILE A 233 -19.02 -1.93 -8.31
C ILE A 233 -18.11 -3.01 -8.92
N PRO A 234 -18.52 -4.30 -8.92
CA PRO A 234 -17.67 -5.40 -9.36
C PRO A 234 -17.26 -5.33 -10.84
N ASP A 235 -18.14 -4.85 -11.71
CA ASP A 235 -17.90 -4.75 -13.14
C ASP A 235 -17.26 -3.41 -13.50
N GLY A 236 -16.02 -3.45 -14.02
CA GLY A 236 -15.25 -2.25 -14.37
C GLY A 236 -15.85 -1.43 -15.50
N GLY A 237 -16.58 -2.06 -16.44
CA GLY A 237 -17.30 -1.36 -17.50
C GLY A 237 -18.47 -0.56 -16.96
N THR A 238 -19.26 -1.15 -16.06
CA THR A 238 -20.36 -0.49 -15.32
C THR A 238 -19.81 0.66 -14.49
N ALA A 239 -18.69 0.47 -13.78
CA ALA A 239 -18.05 1.52 -13.01
C ALA A 239 -17.61 2.72 -13.89
N ALA A 240 -16.98 2.45 -15.04
CA ALA A 240 -16.58 3.49 -15.98
C ALA A 240 -17.81 4.24 -16.56
N ALA A 241 -18.93 3.55 -16.86
CA ALA A 241 -20.17 4.17 -17.28
C ALA A 241 -20.74 5.08 -16.17
N ALA A 242 -20.81 4.59 -14.93
CA ALA A 242 -21.26 5.35 -13.76
C ALA A 242 -20.42 6.61 -13.50
N LEU A 243 -19.09 6.55 -13.72
CA LEU A 243 -18.23 7.72 -13.66
C LEU A 243 -18.57 8.74 -14.75
N ARG A 244 -18.74 8.30 -16.00
CA ARG A 244 -19.05 9.18 -17.15
C ARG A 244 -20.42 9.85 -17.01
N THR A 245 -21.41 9.16 -16.47
CA THR A 245 -22.75 9.71 -16.19
C THR A 245 -22.82 10.53 -14.91
N GLY A 246 -21.77 10.45 -14.07
CA GLY A 246 -21.69 11.12 -12.78
C GLY A 246 -22.53 10.49 -11.69
N GLU A 247 -22.82 9.20 -11.76
CA GLU A 247 -23.38 8.41 -10.66
C GLU A 247 -22.36 8.22 -9.54
N ILE A 248 -21.07 8.07 -9.92
CA ILE A 248 -19.90 8.11 -9.03
C ILE A 248 -18.97 9.25 -9.45
N ASP A 249 -18.11 9.68 -8.54
CA ASP A 249 -17.25 10.85 -8.75
C ASP A 249 -15.76 10.46 -8.93
N TRP A 250 -15.35 9.32 -8.38
CA TRP A 250 -13.96 8.86 -8.42
C TRP A 250 -13.88 7.32 -8.39
N ILE A 251 -13.10 6.73 -9.29
CA ILE A 251 -12.70 5.32 -9.32
C ILE A 251 -11.24 5.22 -8.90
N GLU A 252 -10.94 4.40 -7.90
CA GLU A 252 -9.56 4.17 -7.44
C GLU A 252 -8.67 3.60 -8.55
N TYR A 253 -9.06 2.45 -9.12
CA TYR A 253 -8.35 1.79 -10.22
C TYR A 253 -9.30 1.41 -11.35
N PRO A 254 -9.43 2.23 -12.39
CA PRO A 254 -10.12 1.82 -13.61
C PRO A 254 -9.35 0.69 -14.29
N LEU A 255 -10.04 -0.19 -15.02
CA LEU A 255 -9.37 -1.18 -15.85
C LEU A 255 -8.43 -0.48 -16.86
N PRO A 256 -7.19 -0.98 -17.07
CA PRO A 256 -6.20 -0.35 -17.95
C PRO A 256 -6.75 -0.06 -19.35
N ASP A 257 -7.51 -1.00 -19.95
CA ASP A 257 -8.11 -0.85 -21.27
C ASP A 257 -9.17 0.26 -21.36
N LEU A 258 -9.77 0.66 -20.22
CA LEU A 258 -10.75 1.73 -20.15
C LEU A 258 -10.12 3.11 -19.92
N VAL A 259 -8.85 3.17 -19.49
CA VAL A 259 -8.15 4.45 -19.23
C VAL A 259 -8.13 5.34 -20.48
N PRO A 260 -7.80 4.86 -21.70
CA PRO A 260 -7.84 5.71 -22.90
C PRO A 260 -9.24 6.23 -23.25
N VAL A 261 -10.30 5.49 -22.89
CA VAL A 261 -11.69 5.92 -23.10
C VAL A 261 -12.05 7.03 -22.12
N LEU A 262 -11.67 6.88 -20.86
CA LEU A 262 -11.89 7.88 -19.82
C LEU A 262 -11.09 9.15 -20.06
N ASP A 263 -9.87 9.06 -20.57
CA ASP A 263 -9.03 10.22 -20.91
C ASP A 263 -9.61 11.07 -22.06
N ARG A 264 -10.35 10.45 -22.98
CA ARG A 264 -10.99 11.15 -24.11
C ARG A 264 -12.37 11.73 -23.77
N ASP A 265 -12.97 11.31 -22.67
CA ASP A 265 -14.28 11.80 -22.25
C ASP A 265 -14.12 13.16 -21.56
N ARG A 266 -14.82 14.19 -22.08
CA ARG A 266 -14.77 15.56 -21.52
C ARG A 266 -15.22 15.69 -20.07
N ASN A 267 -15.96 14.70 -19.56
CA ASN A 267 -16.51 14.68 -18.22
C ASN A 267 -15.62 13.97 -17.21
N THR A 268 -14.52 13.36 -17.65
CA THR A 268 -13.61 12.59 -16.79
C THR A 268 -12.16 13.02 -16.98
N LYS A 269 -11.34 12.72 -15.99
CA LYS A 269 -9.87 12.88 -16.01
C LYS A 269 -9.24 11.66 -15.42
N THR A 270 -8.04 11.32 -15.88
CA THR A 270 -7.20 10.34 -15.21
C THR A 270 -5.87 10.96 -14.79
N GLN A 271 -5.27 10.42 -13.75
CA GLN A 271 -3.91 10.78 -13.33
C GLN A 271 -3.20 9.57 -12.73
N ILE A 272 -1.89 9.62 -12.62
CA ILE A 272 -1.13 8.66 -11.81
C ILE A 272 -1.63 8.72 -10.37
N TYR A 273 -1.96 7.56 -9.83
CA TYR A 273 -2.47 7.40 -8.47
C TYR A 273 -1.35 7.60 -7.43
N ASP A 274 -0.31 6.77 -7.50
CA ASP A 274 0.91 6.88 -6.69
C ASP A 274 2.14 7.02 -7.61
N PRO A 275 2.87 8.13 -7.55
CA PRO A 275 4.08 8.33 -8.35
C PRO A 275 5.18 7.31 -8.06
N ASN A 276 5.24 6.77 -6.83
CA ASN A 276 6.22 5.77 -6.44
C ASN A 276 5.92 4.40 -7.04
N GLY A 277 4.64 4.12 -7.34
CA GLY A 277 4.19 2.96 -8.11
C GLY A 277 4.38 1.62 -7.42
N PHE A 278 4.52 0.61 -8.27
CA PHE A 278 4.64 -0.80 -7.89
C PHE A 278 5.87 -1.41 -8.54
N LEU A 279 6.72 -2.08 -7.76
CA LEU A 279 7.77 -2.92 -8.30
C LEU A 279 7.18 -4.29 -8.63
N GLY A 280 7.18 -4.65 -9.91
CA GLY A 280 6.87 -5.99 -10.36
C GLY A 280 8.08 -6.91 -10.19
N PHE A 281 7.87 -8.17 -9.86
CA PHE A 281 8.97 -9.13 -9.75
C PHE A 281 8.52 -10.59 -9.85
N LEU A 282 9.46 -11.43 -10.24
CA LEU A 282 9.39 -12.88 -10.14
C LEU A 282 9.94 -13.32 -8.78
N ARG A 283 9.19 -14.13 -8.06
CA ARG A 283 9.58 -14.78 -6.80
C ARG A 283 9.94 -16.23 -7.03
N PHE A 284 11.04 -16.65 -6.46
CA PHE A 284 11.52 -18.03 -6.45
C PHE A 284 11.14 -18.74 -5.15
N ASN A 285 10.79 -20.02 -5.22
CA ASN A 285 10.78 -20.89 -4.06
C ASN A 285 12.19 -21.46 -3.86
N CYS A 286 12.89 -20.93 -2.87
CA CYS A 286 14.28 -21.28 -2.59
C CYS A 286 14.43 -22.57 -1.75
N LEU A 287 13.34 -23.23 -1.35
CA LEU A 287 13.40 -24.48 -0.57
C LEU A 287 13.83 -25.68 -1.42
N TYR A 288 13.58 -25.64 -2.74
CA TYR A 288 13.72 -26.79 -3.60
C TYR A 288 14.56 -26.49 -4.85
N PRO A 289 15.28 -27.51 -5.38
CA PRO A 289 15.89 -27.42 -6.70
C PRO A 289 14.84 -27.08 -7.78
N PRO A 290 15.23 -26.39 -8.88
CA PRO A 290 16.58 -25.86 -9.12
C PRO A 290 16.81 -24.47 -8.54
N PHE A 291 15.77 -23.81 -7.93
CA PHE A 291 15.82 -22.39 -7.53
C PHE A 291 16.46 -22.16 -6.16
N ASN A 292 16.83 -23.18 -5.41
CA ASN A 292 17.74 -23.07 -4.26
C ASN A 292 19.16 -22.65 -4.68
N ASP A 293 19.56 -22.84 -5.96
CA ASP A 293 20.84 -22.38 -6.50
C ASP A 293 20.77 -20.88 -6.89
N VAL A 294 21.55 -20.04 -6.22
CA VAL A 294 21.60 -18.60 -6.49
C VAL A 294 22.15 -18.28 -7.88
N ARG A 295 23.04 -19.14 -8.43
CA ARG A 295 23.61 -18.91 -9.77
C ARG A 295 22.52 -18.97 -10.82
N LEU A 296 21.56 -19.91 -10.68
CA LEU A 296 20.39 -19.97 -11.55
C LEU A 296 19.50 -18.73 -11.36
N ARG A 297 19.22 -18.32 -10.13
CA ARG A 297 18.40 -17.12 -9.89
C ARG A 297 19.01 -15.86 -10.52
N ARG A 298 20.34 -15.68 -10.44
CA ARG A 298 21.07 -14.60 -11.14
C ARG A 298 20.89 -14.69 -12.63
N ALA A 299 21.07 -15.88 -13.21
CA ALA A 299 20.94 -16.08 -14.64
C ALA A 299 19.50 -15.81 -15.14
N ILE A 300 18.47 -16.20 -14.34
CA ILE A 300 17.06 -15.89 -14.68
C ILE A 300 16.79 -14.39 -14.56
N ARG A 301 17.29 -13.71 -13.52
CA ARG A 301 17.20 -12.24 -13.41
C ARG A 301 17.76 -11.54 -14.66
N ASP A 302 18.90 -12.01 -15.15
CA ASP A 302 19.63 -11.37 -16.27
C ASP A 302 18.97 -11.59 -17.65
N VAL A 303 18.06 -12.59 -17.80
CA VAL A 303 17.30 -12.80 -19.04
C VAL A 303 15.95 -12.08 -19.06
N ILE A 304 15.51 -11.48 -17.95
CA ILE A 304 14.28 -10.70 -17.92
C ILE A 304 14.47 -9.42 -18.73
N VAL A 305 13.64 -9.25 -19.76
CA VAL A 305 13.53 -8.03 -20.55
C VAL A 305 12.35 -7.24 -19.97
N GLN A 306 12.65 -6.31 -19.08
CA GLN A 306 11.62 -5.57 -18.32
C GLN A 306 10.59 -4.85 -19.20
N PRO A 307 10.96 -4.21 -20.34
CA PRO A 307 9.99 -3.65 -21.27
C PRO A 307 8.88 -4.62 -21.69
N ASP A 308 9.20 -5.91 -21.95
CA ASP A 308 8.19 -6.90 -22.37
C ASP A 308 7.14 -7.10 -21.26
N PHE A 309 7.59 -7.15 -19.98
CA PHE A 309 6.70 -7.30 -18.84
C PHE A 309 5.88 -6.04 -18.59
N MET A 310 6.49 -4.88 -18.70
CA MET A 310 5.85 -3.62 -18.37
C MET A 310 4.81 -3.18 -19.39
N GLN A 311 5.06 -3.40 -20.68
CA GLN A 311 4.08 -3.14 -21.76
C GLN A 311 2.81 -3.97 -21.61
N ALA A 312 2.88 -5.12 -20.95
CA ALA A 312 1.73 -5.97 -20.70
C ALA A 312 0.87 -5.53 -19.52
N VAL A 313 1.36 -4.61 -18.66
CA VAL A 313 0.67 -4.24 -17.40
C VAL A 313 0.33 -2.77 -17.29
N ALA A 314 0.98 -1.88 -18.06
CA ALA A 314 0.78 -0.45 -17.96
C ALA A 314 0.93 0.25 -19.33
N LEU A 315 0.39 1.47 -19.43
CA LEU A 315 0.57 2.31 -20.62
C LEU A 315 2.04 2.71 -20.78
N PRO A 316 2.52 3.00 -22.01
CA PRO A 316 3.95 3.27 -22.26
C PRO A 316 4.58 4.36 -21.37
N GLN A 317 3.80 5.38 -20.99
CA GLN A 317 4.25 6.49 -20.15
C GLN A 317 4.15 6.19 -18.63
N ASP A 318 3.54 5.08 -18.23
CA ASP A 318 3.20 4.77 -16.84
C ASP A 318 4.12 3.68 -16.25
N TRP A 319 5.21 3.33 -16.93
CA TRP A 319 6.20 2.39 -16.44
C TRP A 319 7.64 2.83 -16.75
N GLN A 320 8.59 2.20 -16.10
CA GLN A 320 10.01 2.35 -16.36
C GLN A 320 10.76 1.05 -16.03
N GLU A 321 11.93 0.86 -16.63
CA GLU A 321 12.86 -0.17 -16.16
C GLU A 321 13.30 0.16 -14.74
N CYS A 322 13.53 -0.87 -13.93
CA CYS A 322 14.02 -0.73 -12.55
C CYS A 322 14.90 -1.93 -12.21
N HIS A 323 16.20 -1.75 -12.31
CA HIS A 323 17.20 -2.76 -12.02
C HIS A 323 17.69 -2.66 -10.57
N ALA A 324 16.75 -2.65 -9.63
CA ALA A 324 17.01 -2.61 -8.20
C ALA A 324 16.07 -3.54 -7.44
N MET A 325 16.46 -3.91 -6.22
CA MET A 325 15.64 -4.73 -5.31
C MET A 325 14.63 -3.88 -4.51
N PHE A 326 14.73 -2.55 -4.63
CA PHE A 326 13.82 -1.56 -4.09
C PHE A 326 13.22 -0.74 -5.24
N PRO A 327 12.06 -0.10 -5.06
CA PRO A 327 11.44 0.73 -6.08
C PRO A 327 12.35 1.90 -6.51
N CYS A 328 12.67 1.97 -7.79
CA CYS A 328 13.49 3.02 -8.35
C CYS A 328 12.83 4.40 -8.24
N GLY A 329 13.65 5.45 -8.07
CA GLY A 329 13.18 6.82 -7.87
C GLY A 329 12.98 7.20 -6.40
N LEU A 330 13.05 6.24 -5.47
CA LEU A 330 13.08 6.53 -4.03
C LEU A 330 14.48 6.99 -3.59
N PRO A 331 14.59 7.80 -2.52
CA PRO A 331 15.87 8.19 -1.95
C PRO A 331 16.74 6.97 -1.64
N ASN A 332 18.04 7.09 -1.90
CA ASN A 332 19.04 6.06 -1.60
C ASN A 332 18.88 4.72 -2.33
N VAL A 333 18.04 4.62 -3.34
CA VAL A 333 17.95 3.45 -4.22
C VAL A 333 18.99 3.57 -5.34
N VAL A 334 19.84 2.56 -5.45
CA VAL A 334 20.89 2.44 -6.47
C VAL A 334 20.50 1.35 -7.45
N GLU A 335 20.49 1.68 -8.73
CA GLU A 335 20.22 0.70 -9.79
C GLU A 335 21.50 -0.05 -10.17
N SER A 336 21.36 -1.33 -10.45
CA SER A 336 22.40 -2.21 -10.96
C SER A 336 22.10 -2.58 -12.41
N THR A 337 23.13 -2.93 -13.17
CA THR A 337 22.97 -3.36 -14.56
C THR A 337 23.21 -4.87 -14.65
N PRO A 338 22.37 -5.67 -15.32
CA PRO A 338 22.64 -7.07 -15.57
C PRO A 338 23.99 -7.26 -16.29
N ALA A 339 24.76 -8.25 -15.83
CA ALA A 339 26.10 -8.51 -16.36
C ALA A 339 26.10 -8.96 -17.84
N THR A 340 25.01 -9.60 -18.29
CA THR A 340 24.81 -10.07 -19.67
C THR A 340 23.39 -9.81 -20.12
N ARG A 341 23.22 -9.63 -21.45
CA ARG A 341 21.91 -9.40 -22.09
C ARG A 341 21.83 -10.20 -23.40
N GLY A 342 20.61 -10.33 -23.95
CA GLY A 342 20.35 -10.96 -25.23
C GLY A 342 20.70 -12.45 -25.26
N VAL A 343 21.25 -12.92 -26.39
CA VAL A 343 21.56 -14.34 -26.63
C VAL A 343 22.54 -14.88 -25.58
N ALA A 344 23.58 -14.12 -25.23
CA ALA A 344 24.56 -14.53 -24.23
C ALA A 344 23.93 -14.74 -22.83
N ALA A 345 22.93 -13.96 -22.45
CA ALA A 345 22.19 -14.16 -21.21
C ALA A 345 21.33 -15.45 -21.28
N MET A 346 20.67 -15.71 -22.39
CA MET A 346 19.87 -16.94 -22.59
C MET A 346 20.75 -18.19 -22.52
N ASP A 347 21.94 -18.18 -23.12
CA ASP A 347 22.85 -19.32 -23.10
C ASP A 347 23.43 -19.56 -21.70
N ARG A 348 23.73 -18.47 -20.96
CA ARG A 348 24.14 -18.55 -19.55
C ARG A 348 23.01 -19.16 -18.70
N ALA A 349 21.77 -18.75 -18.89
CA ALA A 349 20.63 -19.28 -18.14
C ALA A 349 20.40 -20.77 -18.44
N ARG A 350 20.55 -21.20 -19.69
CA ARG A 350 20.49 -22.63 -20.06
C ARG A 350 21.63 -23.43 -19.42
N ALA A 351 22.83 -22.87 -19.35
CA ALA A 351 23.95 -23.49 -18.66
C ALA A 351 23.68 -23.63 -17.16
N ALA A 352 23.25 -22.52 -16.51
CA ALA A 352 22.91 -22.50 -15.10
C ALA A 352 21.78 -23.47 -14.72
N LEU A 353 20.77 -23.67 -15.57
CA LEU A 353 19.74 -24.70 -15.39
C LEU A 353 20.34 -26.11 -15.31
N ARG A 354 21.25 -26.45 -16.23
CA ARG A 354 21.91 -27.75 -16.23
C ARG A 354 22.81 -27.95 -15.01
N GLU A 355 23.57 -26.91 -14.63
CA GLU A 355 24.47 -26.92 -13.47
C GLU A 355 23.70 -26.99 -12.14
N ALA A 356 22.50 -26.37 -12.05
CA ALA A 356 21.60 -26.49 -10.93
C ALA A 356 20.88 -27.86 -10.85
N GLY A 357 21.20 -28.78 -11.76
CA GLY A 357 20.69 -30.15 -11.74
C GLY A 357 19.34 -30.35 -12.41
N TYR A 358 18.80 -29.36 -13.11
CA TYR A 358 17.53 -29.52 -13.85
C TYR A 358 17.64 -30.58 -14.96
N ARG A 359 16.69 -31.51 -14.99
CA ARG A 359 16.66 -32.65 -15.94
C ARG A 359 15.36 -32.77 -16.73
N GLY A 360 14.50 -31.75 -16.68
CA GLY A 360 13.20 -31.75 -17.39
C GLY A 360 12.00 -31.99 -16.47
N GLU A 361 12.19 -31.96 -15.16
CA GLU A 361 11.12 -32.03 -14.18
C GLU A 361 10.14 -30.87 -14.37
N PRO A 362 8.83 -31.07 -14.12
CA PRO A 362 7.87 -29.97 -14.18
C PRO A 362 8.22 -28.85 -13.19
N ILE A 363 8.30 -27.63 -13.70
CA ILE A 363 8.44 -26.41 -12.90
C ILE A 363 7.05 -25.79 -12.74
N VAL A 364 6.55 -25.80 -11.51
CA VAL A 364 5.22 -25.32 -11.17
C VAL A 364 5.23 -23.80 -11.01
N HIS A 365 4.53 -23.10 -11.90
CA HIS A 365 4.23 -21.66 -11.77
C HIS A 365 2.79 -21.49 -11.30
N ILE A 366 2.58 -20.80 -10.18
CA ILE A 366 1.25 -20.44 -9.69
C ILE A 366 0.87 -19.03 -10.18
N ASN A 367 -0.29 -18.90 -10.86
CA ASN A 367 -0.70 -17.68 -11.55
C ASN A 367 -2.16 -17.32 -11.22
N PRO A 368 -2.47 -16.09 -10.76
CA PRO A 368 -3.86 -15.68 -10.56
C PRO A 368 -4.58 -15.50 -11.90
N SER A 369 -5.88 -15.79 -11.94
CA SER A 369 -6.72 -15.56 -13.12
C SER A 369 -7.48 -14.22 -13.07
N ASP A 370 -7.60 -13.64 -11.88
CA ASP A 370 -8.43 -12.46 -11.56
C ASP A 370 -7.62 -11.24 -11.08
N PHE A 371 -6.29 -11.25 -11.25
CA PHE A 371 -5.42 -10.10 -10.94
C PHE A 371 -4.59 -9.71 -12.17
N PRO A 372 -5.12 -8.89 -13.10
CA PRO A 372 -4.59 -8.70 -14.45
C PRO A 372 -3.09 -8.41 -14.52
N ALA A 373 -2.58 -7.48 -13.72
CA ALA A 373 -1.16 -7.11 -13.74
C ALA A 373 -0.23 -8.26 -13.35
N VAL A 374 -0.62 -9.10 -12.39
CA VAL A 374 0.15 -10.28 -11.99
C VAL A 374 -0.02 -11.41 -12.98
N THR A 375 -1.25 -11.62 -13.48
CA THR A 375 -1.59 -12.65 -14.48
C THR A 375 -0.72 -12.52 -15.74
N GLN A 376 -0.61 -11.30 -16.27
CA GLN A 376 0.17 -11.06 -17.51
C GLN A 376 1.67 -11.28 -17.27
N GLN A 377 2.21 -10.81 -16.17
CA GLN A 377 3.61 -11.06 -15.82
C GLN A 377 3.89 -12.56 -15.68
N GLY A 378 2.98 -13.32 -15.08
CA GLY A 378 3.10 -14.77 -14.95
C GLY A 378 3.15 -15.48 -16.32
N ARG A 379 2.28 -15.09 -17.26
CA ARG A 379 2.28 -15.64 -18.63
C ARG A 379 3.59 -15.38 -19.36
N LEU A 380 4.14 -14.16 -19.23
CA LEU A 380 5.45 -13.82 -19.82
C LEU A 380 6.60 -14.59 -19.16
N THR A 381 6.56 -14.82 -17.85
CA THR A 381 7.52 -15.66 -17.16
C THR A 381 7.46 -17.11 -17.69
N VAL A 382 6.27 -17.66 -17.86
CA VAL A 382 6.09 -19.02 -18.41
C VAL A 382 6.64 -19.12 -19.83
N ASP A 383 6.38 -18.13 -20.68
CA ASP A 383 6.95 -18.09 -22.04
C ASP A 383 8.48 -18.00 -22.01
N LEU A 384 9.05 -17.11 -21.20
CA LEU A 384 10.49 -16.98 -21.01
C LEU A 384 11.13 -18.32 -20.60
N MET A 385 10.55 -18.99 -19.60
CA MET A 385 11.07 -20.27 -19.10
C MET A 385 10.96 -21.38 -20.15
N ARG A 386 9.88 -21.43 -20.93
CA ARG A 386 9.74 -22.36 -22.07
C ARG A 386 10.81 -22.12 -23.13
N ARG A 387 11.11 -20.86 -23.47
CA ARG A 387 12.21 -20.52 -24.39
C ARG A 387 13.59 -20.93 -23.87
N LEU A 388 13.77 -21.04 -22.55
CA LEU A 388 14.96 -21.62 -21.94
C LEU A 388 15.00 -23.15 -21.98
N GLY A 389 13.92 -23.83 -22.43
CA GLY A 389 13.79 -25.28 -22.47
C GLY A 389 13.25 -25.88 -21.17
N VAL A 390 12.57 -25.08 -20.36
CA VAL A 390 11.98 -25.54 -19.10
C VAL A 390 10.59 -26.12 -19.35
N ASN A 391 10.32 -27.29 -18.76
CA ASN A 391 8.99 -27.91 -18.74
C ASN A 391 8.10 -27.19 -17.71
N MET A 392 7.19 -26.34 -18.18
CA MET A 392 6.36 -25.50 -17.33
C MET A 392 4.98 -26.10 -17.08
N GLU A 393 4.67 -26.38 -15.82
CA GLU A 393 3.34 -26.63 -15.31
C GLU A 393 2.74 -25.31 -14.76
N VAL A 394 1.59 -24.90 -15.29
CA VAL A 394 0.94 -23.66 -14.87
C VAL A 394 -0.33 -23.99 -14.11
N VAL A 395 -0.42 -23.49 -12.87
CA VAL A 395 -1.60 -23.63 -12.03
C VAL A 395 -2.29 -22.26 -11.92
N GLU A 396 -3.38 -22.12 -12.67
CA GLU A 396 -4.22 -20.91 -12.61
C GLU A 396 -5.37 -21.07 -11.64
N SER A 397 -5.63 -20.05 -10.80
CA SER A 397 -6.77 -19.98 -9.88
C SER A 397 -7.05 -18.50 -9.53
N ASP A 398 -8.11 -18.27 -8.74
CA ASP A 398 -8.36 -16.95 -8.16
C ASP A 398 -7.23 -16.51 -7.20
N TRP A 399 -7.11 -15.20 -6.99
CA TRP A 399 -6.04 -14.62 -6.18
C TRP A 399 -6.01 -15.16 -4.74
N ALA A 400 -7.16 -15.37 -4.11
CA ALA A 400 -7.23 -15.87 -2.73
C ALA A 400 -6.67 -17.30 -2.63
N THR A 401 -7.00 -18.16 -3.58
CA THR A 401 -6.48 -19.53 -3.70
C THR A 401 -4.97 -19.52 -3.97
N ILE A 402 -4.48 -18.63 -4.85
CA ILE A 402 -3.04 -18.47 -5.11
C ILE A 402 -2.30 -18.00 -3.85
N ILE A 403 -2.85 -17.06 -3.07
CA ILE A 403 -2.28 -16.63 -1.79
C ILE A 403 -2.16 -17.81 -0.80
N ALA A 404 -3.21 -18.63 -0.68
CA ALA A 404 -3.18 -19.80 0.19
C ALA A 404 -2.14 -20.83 -0.29
N ARG A 405 -2.10 -21.13 -1.60
CA ARG A 405 -1.12 -22.06 -2.18
C ARG A 405 0.32 -21.56 -2.05
N ARG A 406 0.54 -20.26 -2.21
CA ARG A 406 1.85 -19.62 -2.04
C ARG A 406 2.45 -19.87 -0.65
N ALA A 407 1.62 -19.96 0.38
CA ALA A 407 2.06 -20.25 1.75
C ALA A 407 2.41 -21.73 1.97
N ASN A 408 2.08 -22.63 1.03
CA ASN A 408 2.36 -24.05 1.14
C ASN A 408 3.86 -24.33 0.91
N ARG A 409 4.50 -24.94 1.89
CA ARG A 409 5.93 -25.30 1.91
C ARG A 409 6.22 -26.71 1.39
N ALA A 410 5.20 -27.46 0.99
CA ALA A 410 5.39 -28.79 0.43
C ALA A 410 6.20 -28.74 -0.88
N PRO A 411 6.85 -29.84 -1.28
CA PRO A 411 7.48 -29.95 -2.59
C PRO A 411 6.50 -29.62 -3.73
N PRO A 412 6.96 -29.07 -4.86
CA PRO A 412 6.09 -28.72 -5.98
C PRO A 412 5.18 -29.85 -6.44
N ALA A 413 5.69 -31.08 -6.51
CA ALA A 413 4.92 -32.29 -6.85
C ALA A 413 3.85 -32.70 -5.81
N GLN A 414 3.83 -32.07 -4.63
CA GLN A 414 2.90 -32.35 -3.53
C GLN A 414 2.02 -31.12 -3.23
N GLY A 415 1.71 -30.30 -4.25
CA GLY A 415 0.87 -29.13 -4.11
C GLY A 415 1.61 -27.83 -3.74
N GLY A 416 2.94 -27.85 -3.66
CA GLY A 416 3.76 -26.66 -3.55
C GLY A 416 3.91 -25.92 -4.90
N TRP A 417 4.97 -25.13 -5.04
CA TRP A 417 5.24 -24.31 -6.21
C TRP A 417 6.74 -24.03 -6.36
N ASN A 418 7.15 -23.57 -7.56
CA ASN A 418 8.53 -23.15 -7.84
C ASN A 418 8.63 -21.64 -8.11
N LEU A 419 7.70 -21.08 -8.88
CA LEU A 419 7.72 -19.71 -9.36
C LEU A 419 6.37 -19.01 -9.15
N HIS A 420 6.44 -17.71 -8.90
CA HIS A 420 5.26 -16.87 -8.72
C HIS A 420 5.60 -15.42 -9.06
N ASN A 421 4.82 -14.79 -9.94
CA ASN A 421 4.91 -13.34 -10.13
C ASN A 421 4.03 -12.59 -9.14
N THR A 422 4.48 -11.42 -8.73
CA THR A 422 3.66 -10.48 -7.96
C THR A 422 4.24 -9.06 -8.09
N ASN A 423 3.62 -8.11 -7.41
CA ASN A 423 4.12 -6.74 -7.28
C ASN A 423 4.06 -6.28 -5.83
N GLY A 424 4.90 -5.32 -5.48
CA GLY A 424 4.92 -4.67 -4.18
C GLY A 424 4.72 -3.16 -4.32
N PRO A 425 3.73 -2.57 -3.63
CA PRO A 425 3.60 -1.11 -3.56
C PRO A 425 4.87 -0.49 -2.99
N ALA A 426 5.39 0.57 -3.61
CA ALA A 426 6.64 1.22 -3.21
C ALA A 426 6.63 1.60 -1.72
N ALA A 427 5.55 2.20 -1.24
CA ALA A 427 5.40 2.60 0.16
C ALA A 427 5.46 1.42 1.16
N THR A 428 5.22 0.19 0.70
CA THR A 428 5.26 -1.00 1.56
C THR A 428 6.63 -1.68 1.56
N ILE A 429 7.34 -1.65 0.43
CA ILE A 429 8.60 -2.39 0.27
C ILE A 429 9.84 -1.49 0.28
N ALA A 430 9.68 -0.17 0.39
CA ALA A 430 10.79 0.79 0.43
C ALA A 430 11.70 0.65 1.65
N ASN A 431 11.15 0.24 2.80
CA ASN A 431 11.89 0.17 4.05
C ASN A 431 12.50 -1.22 4.26
N PRO A 432 13.84 -1.34 4.37
CA PRO A 432 14.52 -2.64 4.46
C PRO A 432 14.11 -3.45 5.70
N ALA A 433 13.81 -2.82 6.82
CA ALA A 433 13.45 -3.52 8.06
C ALA A 433 12.17 -4.37 7.92
N VAL A 434 11.24 -3.94 7.06
CA VAL A 434 9.90 -4.55 6.92
C VAL A 434 9.56 -4.97 5.50
N SER A 435 10.47 -4.76 4.56
CA SER A 435 10.28 -5.14 3.16
C SER A 435 10.21 -6.66 3.01
N TRP A 436 9.01 -7.20 2.99
CA TRP A 436 8.77 -8.63 2.85
C TRP A 436 9.36 -9.23 1.56
N ALA A 437 9.55 -8.42 0.52
CA ALA A 437 10.09 -8.86 -0.77
C ALA A 437 11.56 -9.26 -0.68
N ILE A 438 12.35 -8.57 0.16
CA ILE A 438 13.81 -8.71 0.19
C ILE A 438 14.35 -9.42 1.44
N ARG A 439 13.56 -9.58 2.50
CA ARG A 439 14.01 -10.26 3.72
C ARG A 439 14.36 -11.72 3.45
N MET A 440 15.53 -12.15 3.96
CA MET A 440 16.14 -13.46 3.69
C MET A 440 16.42 -14.25 4.97
N HIS A 441 15.47 -14.27 5.90
CA HIS A 441 15.58 -14.94 7.20
C HIS A 441 15.00 -16.39 7.20
N GLY A 442 15.12 -17.07 6.08
CA GLY A 442 14.82 -18.51 5.96
C GLY A 442 13.37 -18.84 6.24
N ALA A 443 13.12 -19.72 7.20
CA ALA A 443 11.79 -20.20 7.53
C ALA A 443 10.78 -19.09 7.91
N ALA A 444 11.24 -17.96 8.41
CA ALA A 444 10.39 -16.81 8.75
C ALA A 444 10.22 -15.84 7.59
N ALA A 445 10.97 -15.99 6.48
CA ALA A 445 10.85 -15.14 5.31
C ALA A 445 9.47 -15.30 4.65
N TRP A 446 9.04 -14.24 3.95
CA TRP A 446 7.86 -14.29 3.10
C TRP A 446 7.95 -15.46 2.10
N PRO A 447 6.83 -16.10 1.70
CA PRO A 447 6.83 -17.29 0.85
C PRO A 447 7.80 -17.21 -0.33
N GLY A 448 8.54 -18.31 -0.50
CA GLY A 448 9.78 -18.40 -1.30
C GLY A 448 10.99 -18.66 -0.41
N TRP A 449 10.92 -18.27 0.85
CA TRP A 449 11.83 -18.62 1.97
C TRP A 449 13.32 -18.53 1.64
N PRO A 450 13.80 -17.42 1.04
CA PRO A 450 15.22 -17.23 0.82
C PRO A 450 15.96 -17.08 2.16
N GLU A 451 17.22 -17.48 2.17
CA GLU A 451 18.08 -17.38 3.35
C GLU A 451 19.43 -16.79 2.96
N ASP A 452 19.86 -15.74 3.67
CA ASP A 452 21.18 -15.14 3.54
C ASP A 452 21.50 -14.33 4.80
N ALA A 453 22.48 -14.81 5.59
CA ALA A 453 22.86 -14.16 6.84
C ALA A 453 23.48 -12.76 6.60
N GLY A 454 24.24 -12.56 5.52
CA GLY A 454 24.86 -11.27 5.22
C GLY A 454 23.83 -10.19 4.87
N VAL A 455 22.74 -10.56 4.18
CA VAL A 455 21.61 -9.67 3.93
C VAL A 455 20.94 -9.26 5.24
N GLU A 456 20.66 -10.21 6.12
CA GLU A 456 20.00 -9.94 7.40
C GLU A 456 20.90 -9.12 8.35
N GLU A 457 22.22 -9.34 8.34
CA GLU A 457 23.19 -8.51 9.06
C GLU A 457 23.15 -7.05 8.58
N GLN A 458 23.03 -6.80 7.27
CA GLN A 458 22.93 -5.44 6.73
C GLN A 458 21.57 -4.80 7.03
N VAL A 459 20.48 -5.56 7.03
CA VAL A 459 19.18 -5.07 7.53
C VAL A 459 19.31 -4.68 9.01
N ALA A 460 19.96 -5.51 9.82
CA ALA A 460 20.20 -5.19 11.23
C ALA A 460 21.10 -3.96 11.39
N ALA A 461 22.15 -3.81 10.58
CA ALA A 461 23.01 -2.64 10.57
C ALA A 461 22.24 -1.35 10.22
N TRP A 462 21.33 -1.42 9.23
CA TRP A 462 20.44 -0.30 8.90
C TRP A 462 19.52 0.08 10.07
N VAL A 463 18.90 -0.93 10.72
CA VAL A 463 18.02 -0.73 11.88
C VAL A 463 18.77 -0.16 13.10
N GLN A 464 20.02 -0.55 13.28
CA GLN A 464 20.85 -0.18 14.43
C GLN A 464 21.75 1.03 14.18
N ALA A 465 21.68 1.62 12.99
CA ALA A 465 22.49 2.78 12.64
C ALA A 465 22.30 3.92 13.66
N PRO A 466 23.38 4.58 14.09
CA PRO A 466 23.27 5.67 15.06
C PRO A 466 22.69 6.97 14.46
N ASP A 467 22.82 7.13 13.16
CA ASP A 467 22.40 8.32 12.41
C ASP A 467 22.03 8.01 10.96
N VAL A 468 21.56 9.02 10.23
CA VAL A 468 21.10 8.89 8.84
C VAL A 468 22.26 8.49 7.90
N ALA A 469 23.46 9.02 8.11
CA ALA A 469 24.61 8.71 7.24
C ALA A 469 25.01 7.23 7.33
N ALA A 470 24.99 6.67 8.53
CA ALA A 470 25.20 5.23 8.76
C ALA A 470 24.08 4.38 8.16
N GLN A 471 22.81 4.86 8.20
CA GLN A 471 21.70 4.19 7.53
C GLN A 471 21.87 4.17 6.01
N GLU A 472 22.28 5.26 5.41
CA GLU A 472 22.55 5.36 3.95
C GLU A 472 23.67 4.42 3.53
N ALA A 473 24.77 4.37 4.31
CA ALA A 473 25.87 3.45 4.05
C ALA A 473 25.44 1.97 4.14
N ALA A 474 24.64 1.62 5.16
CA ALA A 474 24.10 0.28 5.32
C ALA A 474 23.13 -0.08 4.17
N MET A 475 22.30 0.89 3.72
CA MET A 475 21.37 0.71 2.60
C MET A 475 22.10 0.43 1.29
N LYS A 476 23.18 1.16 1.01
CA LYS A 476 24.01 0.93 -0.18
C LYS A 476 24.57 -0.49 -0.20
N LYS A 477 25.20 -0.91 0.88
CA LYS A 477 25.78 -2.25 0.99
C LYS A 477 24.71 -3.35 0.93
N LEU A 478 23.55 -3.12 1.54
CA LEU A 478 22.42 -4.03 1.47
C LEU A 478 21.97 -4.27 0.02
N GLN A 479 21.89 -3.22 -0.79
CA GLN A 479 21.47 -3.33 -2.19
C GLN A 479 22.48 -4.14 -3.02
N GLU A 480 23.78 -3.97 -2.79
CA GLU A 480 24.83 -4.77 -3.42
C GLU A 480 24.66 -6.26 -3.09
N LEU A 481 24.47 -6.60 -1.80
CA LEU A 481 24.23 -7.98 -1.37
C LEU A 481 22.95 -8.56 -1.93
N LEU A 482 21.85 -7.81 -1.90
CA LEU A 482 20.56 -8.25 -2.45
C LEU A 482 20.63 -8.53 -3.94
N TRP A 483 21.39 -7.71 -4.70
CA TRP A 483 21.59 -7.94 -6.13
C TRP A 483 22.30 -9.26 -6.40
N GLU A 484 23.21 -9.66 -5.54
CA GLU A 484 23.91 -10.94 -5.61
C GLU A 484 23.10 -12.12 -5.05
N ALA A 485 22.35 -11.92 -3.98
CA ALA A 485 21.54 -12.96 -3.34
C ALA A 485 20.25 -13.32 -4.09
N VAL A 486 19.72 -12.38 -4.86
CA VAL A 486 18.53 -12.52 -5.73
C VAL A 486 17.32 -13.15 -5.00
N PRO A 487 16.77 -12.50 -3.97
CA PRO A 487 15.51 -12.96 -3.35
C PRO A 487 14.32 -12.82 -4.30
N ILE A 488 14.39 -11.88 -5.22
CA ILE A 488 13.43 -11.61 -6.29
C ILE A 488 14.17 -11.28 -7.59
N ALA A 489 13.51 -11.42 -8.74
CA ALA A 489 14.00 -10.88 -10.00
C ALA A 489 13.04 -9.77 -10.48
N PRO A 490 13.46 -8.48 -10.46
CA PRO A 490 12.62 -7.36 -10.84
C PRO A 490 12.17 -7.46 -12.31
N THR A 491 10.87 -7.23 -12.54
CA THR A 491 10.27 -7.20 -13.88
C THR A 491 9.99 -5.77 -14.37
N GLY A 492 10.27 -4.76 -13.55
CA GLY A 492 10.10 -3.35 -13.84
C GLY A 492 9.25 -2.63 -12.80
N LEU A 493 9.14 -1.33 -12.94
CA LEU A 493 8.32 -0.48 -12.07
C LEU A 493 7.20 0.14 -12.90
N PHE A 494 5.96 0.03 -12.43
CA PHE A 494 4.79 0.59 -13.09
C PHE A 494 3.91 1.38 -12.13
N ARG A 495 3.11 2.28 -12.70
CA ARG A 495 2.20 3.15 -11.98
C ARG A 495 0.78 2.90 -12.44
N LEU A 496 -0.14 2.81 -11.49
CA LEU A 496 -1.56 2.71 -11.79
C LEU A 496 -2.18 4.09 -11.92
N ARG A 497 -3.21 4.20 -12.77
CA ARG A 497 -4.00 5.41 -12.88
C ARG A 497 -5.25 5.32 -12.03
N THR A 498 -5.71 6.48 -11.59
CA THR A 498 -7.03 6.70 -11.02
C THR A 498 -7.86 7.55 -11.97
N ALA A 499 -9.18 7.45 -11.89
CA ALA A 499 -10.08 8.21 -12.77
C ALA A 499 -11.18 8.92 -11.97
N PHE A 500 -11.44 10.17 -12.29
CA PHE A 500 -12.42 10.99 -11.58
C PHE A 500 -13.13 11.96 -12.50
N ARG A 501 -14.25 12.53 -12.03
CA ARG A 501 -15.02 13.55 -12.75
C ARG A 501 -14.15 14.78 -13.04
N ALA A 502 -14.31 15.35 -14.24
CA ALA A 502 -13.53 16.52 -14.68
C ALA A 502 -13.75 17.77 -13.80
N ASP A 503 -14.91 17.87 -13.15
CA ASP A 503 -15.25 18.93 -12.19
C ASP A 503 -14.72 18.66 -10.77
N LEU A 504 -14.10 17.50 -10.51
CA LEU A 504 -13.43 17.20 -9.24
C LEU A 504 -11.98 17.68 -9.31
N THR A 505 -11.57 18.48 -8.34
CA THR A 505 -10.21 19.01 -8.20
C THR A 505 -9.62 18.65 -6.85
N GLY A 506 -8.29 18.74 -6.72
CA GLY A 506 -7.59 18.50 -5.46
C GLY A 506 -7.37 17.01 -5.15
N VAL A 507 -7.52 16.12 -6.12
CA VAL A 507 -7.18 14.69 -5.97
C VAL A 507 -5.68 14.57 -5.73
N LEU A 508 -5.30 14.06 -4.56
CA LEU A 508 -3.91 13.90 -4.16
C LEU A 508 -3.32 12.61 -4.73
N GLN A 509 -2.05 12.66 -5.11
CA GLN A 509 -1.26 11.49 -5.47
C GLN A 509 -0.64 10.90 -4.20
N ALA A 510 -0.94 9.65 -3.88
CA ALA A 510 -0.51 9.02 -2.64
C ALA A 510 -0.62 7.49 -2.72
N PRO A 511 0.07 6.74 -1.82
CA PRO A 511 -0.05 5.28 -1.76
C PRO A 511 -1.45 4.75 -1.41
N ASN A 512 -2.33 5.60 -0.88
CA ASN A 512 -3.73 5.30 -0.58
C ASN A 512 -4.61 6.45 -1.06
N PRO A 513 -5.91 6.23 -1.35
CA PRO A 513 -6.85 7.30 -1.65
C PRO A 513 -6.98 8.25 -0.45
N MET A 514 -6.59 9.52 -0.66
CA MET A 514 -6.75 10.55 0.36
C MET A 514 -8.06 11.31 0.11
N LEU A 515 -9.09 10.98 0.90
CA LEU A 515 -10.47 11.45 0.70
C LEU A 515 -10.70 12.83 1.35
N TRP A 516 -9.70 13.70 1.27
CA TRP A 516 -9.71 15.11 1.67
C TRP A 516 -9.08 15.99 0.60
N ASN A 517 -9.12 17.33 0.76
CA ASN A 517 -8.64 18.31 -0.20
C ASN A 517 -9.45 18.39 -1.51
N LEU A 518 -10.41 17.52 -1.70
CA LEU A 518 -11.23 17.39 -2.89
C LEU A 518 -12.30 18.49 -2.94
N ARG A 519 -12.51 19.10 -4.12
CA ARG A 519 -13.52 20.16 -4.36
C ARG A 519 -14.19 19.94 -5.71
N ARG A 520 -15.44 20.41 -5.85
CA ARG A 520 -16.04 20.64 -7.16
C ARG A 520 -15.68 22.04 -7.64
N SER A 521 -15.27 22.15 -8.91
CA SER A 521 -15.01 23.42 -9.61
C SER A 521 -16.26 24.00 -10.20
#